data_671fb78b34b4d42f7922fd5748c2232c
#
_entry.id   671fb78b34b4d42f7922fd5748c2232c
#
_cell.length_a   1.000
_cell.length_b   1.000
_cell.length_c   1.000
_cell.angle_alpha   90.00
_cell.angle_beta   90.00
_cell.angle_gamma   90.00
#
_symmetry.space_group_name_H-M   'P 1'
#
loop_
_entity.id
_entity.type
_entity.pdbx_description
1 polymer ?
#
loop_
_entity_poly.entity_id
_entity_poly.type
_entity_poly.pdbx_seq_one_letter_code
_entity_poly.pdbx_strand_id
1 'polypeptide(L)'
;RRQRQMCIRDRFTVKAELPENQRGTSASYFDLRVSPNQAQTLNVVIQNRQADPVTVLIKVNPAFTNDNGVVEYGEQVGRTDASLKVNLKTLLKAPTEVTIPALSQQTVPLQLKLPAQAFAGTVLGGLQFMAKPDEKATTSGAVANRYVYALGVVLTESDQVVPPNLRVQEVKAVSDHGHNAIQANIQNFEPAMLKDLTVEGKIFEADGSKTLYQTRKHELKMAPNSNFNFKVDLNDEPLKPGKYRFEGVAKAGGRTWHFKKTFMVAQKEADDLNAAAVKKAPAQANAIDWRLMILAGLVVLLTINVIAFKRYARHHRGA
;
A
#
# COMPACT_ATOMS: atom_id res chain seq x y z
N ARG A 1 28.55 -14.97 28.56
CA ARG A 1 27.19 -14.52 28.18
C ARG A 1 26.96 -14.97 26.74
N ARG A 2 26.30 -16.11 26.52
CA ARG A 2 25.87 -16.57 25.20
C ARG A 2 24.68 -15.71 24.77
N GLN A 3 24.91 -14.87 23.76
CA GLN A 3 23.85 -14.18 23.02
C GLN A 3 23.03 -15.28 22.32
N ARG A 4 21.83 -15.55 22.82
CA ARG A 4 20.86 -16.40 22.11
C ARG A 4 20.43 -15.58 20.89
N GLN A 5 20.97 -15.91 19.71
CA GLN A 5 20.35 -15.54 18.45
C GLN A 5 18.94 -16.12 18.47
N MET A 6 17.95 -15.23 18.63
CA MET A 6 16.54 -15.57 18.51
C MET A 6 16.29 -15.75 17.02
N CYS A 7 16.57 -16.95 16.50
CA CYS A 7 16.11 -17.37 15.19
C CYS A 7 14.58 -17.30 15.23
N ILE A 8 14.02 -16.34 14.49
CA ILE A 8 12.58 -16.24 14.22
C ILE A 8 12.25 -17.48 13.39
N ARG A 9 11.93 -18.60 14.03
CA ARG A 9 11.42 -19.79 13.38
C ARG A 9 9.92 -19.57 13.22
N ASP A 10 9.45 -19.58 11.99
CA ASP A 10 8.02 -19.62 11.69
C ASP A 10 7.37 -20.72 12.51
N ARG A 11 6.31 -20.39 13.26
CA ARG A 11 5.63 -21.35 14.14
C ARG A 11 5.05 -22.52 13.35
N PHE A 12 4.60 -22.28 12.14
CA PHE A 12 4.03 -23.28 11.23
C PHE A 12 4.33 -22.89 9.76
N THR A 13 4.11 -23.80 8.84
CA THR A 13 4.15 -23.54 7.40
C THR A 13 2.86 -23.99 6.74
N VAL A 14 2.53 -23.40 5.61
CA VAL A 14 1.30 -23.68 4.85
C VAL A 14 1.68 -24.03 3.42
N LYS A 15 1.10 -25.09 2.87
CA LYS A 15 1.31 -25.55 1.49
C LYS A 15 -0.02 -25.96 0.87
N ALA A 16 -0.28 -25.49 -0.36
CA ALA A 16 -1.41 -25.96 -1.17
C ALA A 16 -1.10 -27.35 -1.76
N GLU A 17 -2.06 -28.27 -1.69
CA GLU A 17 -2.08 -29.47 -2.54
C GLU A 17 -2.81 -29.13 -3.83
N LEU A 18 -2.05 -29.03 -4.94
CA LEU A 18 -2.58 -28.58 -6.21
C LEU A 18 -3.45 -29.67 -6.85
N PRO A 19 -4.74 -29.40 -7.16
CA PRO A 19 -5.64 -30.37 -7.76
C PRO A 19 -5.40 -30.51 -9.27
N GLU A 20 -6.03 -31.50 -9.91
CA GLU A 20 -5.86 -31.80 -11.34
C GLU A 20 -6.27 -30.64 -12.27
N ASN A 21 -7.24 -29.80 -11.85
CA ASN A 21 -7.69 -28.63 -12.61
C ASN A 21 -6.83 -27.37 -12.36
N GLN A 22 -5.65 -27.53 -11.77
CA GLN A 22 -4.66 -26.47 -11.59
C GLN A 22 -4.13 -25.99 -12.96
N ARG A 23 -4.06 -24.69 -13.16
CA ARG A 23 -3.48 -24.04 -14.34
C ARG A 23 -1.97 -23.81 -14.13
N GLY A 24 -1.15 -24.65 -14.75
CA GLY A 24 0.30 -24.59 -14.58
C GLY A 24 0.80 -25.31 -13.33
N THR A 25 2.02 -25.82 -13.38
CA THR A 25 2.60 -26.71 -12.37
C THR A 25 3.59 -26.05 -11.42
N SER A 26 3.99 -24.82 -11.70
CA SER A 26 5.04 -24.10 -10.93
C SER A 26 4.50 -23.15 -9.84
N ALA A 27 3.18 -22.99 -9.74
CA ALA A 27 2.57 -22.10 -8.77
C ALA A 27 2.51 -22.74 -7.38
N SER A 28 2.76 -21.96 -6.34
CA SER A 28 2.58 -22.37 -4.94
C SER A 28 1.20 -21.97 -4.36
N TYR A 29 0.28 -21.57 -5.22
CA TYR A 29 -1.07 -21.10 -4.90
C TYR A 29 -2.09 -21.78 -5.84
N PHE A 30 -3.38 -21.70 -5.51
CA PHE A 30 -4.43 -22.23 -6.35
C PHE A 30 -4.71 -21.31 -7.54
N ASP A 31 -4.49 -21.79 -8.77
CA ASP A 31 -4.91 -21.17 -10.03
C ASP A 31 -5.72 -22.19 -10.81
N LEU A 32 -7.05 -22.13 -10.69
CA LEU A 32 -7.93 -23.22 -11.06
C LEU A 32 -8.77 -22.88 -12.29
N ARG A 33 -8.83 -23.86 -13.22
CA ARG A 33 -9.88 -23.91 -14.24
C ARG A 33 -11.12 -24.53 -13.61
N VAL A 34 -12.23 -23.81 -13.56
CA VAL A 34 -13.48 -24.25 -12.93
C VAL A 34 -14.63 -24.18 -13.91
N SER A 35 -15.76 -24.79 -13.54
CA SER A 35 -17.01 -24.79 -14.34
C SER A 35 -18.18 -24.38 -13.46
N PRO A 36 -19.27 -23.85 -14.07
CA PRO A 36 -20.51 -23.56 -13.34
C PRO A 36 -21.03 -24.79 -12.57
N ASN A 37 -21.61 -24.59 -11.40
CA ASN A 37 -22.09 -25.63 -10.47
C ASN A 37 -21.01 -26.60 -9.96
N GLN A 38 -19.74 -26.43 -10.32
CA GLN A 38 -18.68 -27.32 -9.83
C GLN A 38 -18.58 -27.24 -8.31
N ALA A 39 -18.43 -28.42 -7.68
CA ALA A 39 -18.08 -28.56 -6.27
C ALA A 39 -16.82 -29.42 -6.18
N GLN A 40 -15.82 -28.96 -5.42
CA GLN A 40 -14.59 -29.72 -5.17
C GLN A 40 -14.00 -29.37 -3.83
N THR A 41 -13.18 -30.25 -3.30
CA THR A 41 -12.39 -30.03 -2.09
C THR A 41 -10.99 -29.58 -2.49
N LEU A 42 -10.53 -28.47 -1.91
CA LEU A 42 -9.14 -28.03 -1.99
C LEU A 42 -8.46 -28.36 -0.68
N ASN A 43 -7.28 -28.93 -0.74
CA ASN A 43 -6.53 -29.32 0.44
C ASN A 43 -5.36 -28.38 0.69
N VAL A 44 -5.18 -28.02 1.96
CA VAL A 44 -4.03 -27.25 2.43
C VAL A 44 -3.33 -28.02 3.54
N VAL A 45 -2.05 -28.27 3.39
CA VAL A 45 -1.22 -28.91 4.44
C VAL A 45 -0.66 -27.82 5.33
N ILE A 46 -0.94 -27.92 6.62
CA ILE A 46 -0.36 -27.07 7.65
C ILE A 46 0.59 -27.91 8.50
N GLN A 47 1.85 -27.50 8.57
CA GLN A 47 2.88 -28.18 9.35
C GLN A 47 3.26 -27.32 10.56
N ASN A 48 3.08 -27.86 11.76
CA ASN A 48 3.56 -27.30 13.01
C ASN A 48 5.02 -27.72 13.25
N ARG A 49 5.90 -26.75 13.44
CA ARG A 49 7.34 -26.99 13.71
C ARG A 49 7.72 -26.74 15.17
N GLN A 50 6.72 -26.47 16.02
CA GLN A 50 6.92 -26.22 17.45
C GLN A 50 6.77 -27.49 18.27
N ALA A 51 7.40 -27.47 19.44
CA ALA A 51 7.24 -28.55 20.46
C ALA A 51 5.87 -28.54 21.16
N ASP A 52 5.10 -27.47 20.97
CA ASP A 52 3.77 -27.29 21.52
C ASP A 52 2.72 -27.28 20.39
N PRO A 53 1.46 -27.66 20.65
CA PRO A 53 0.37 -27.53 19.70
C PRO A 53 0.16 -26.06 19.27
N VAL A 54 -0.18 -25.84 18.01
CA VAL A 54 -0.48 -24.52 17.48
C VAL A 54 -1.90 -24.48 16.92
N THR A 55 -2.73 -23.58 17.44
CA THR A 55 -4.04 -23.29 16.85
C THR A 55 -3.88 -22.23 15.78
N VAL A 56 -4.28 -22.55 14.55
CA VAL A 56 -4.20 -21.68 13.36
C VAL A 56 -5.60 -21.21 13.02
N LEU A 57 -5.78 -19.89 12.99
CA LEU A 57 -6.99 -19.23 12.50
C LEU A 57 -6.92 -19.16 10.97
N ILE A 58 -8.04 -19.45 10.30
CA ILE A 58 -8.14 -19.46 8.85
C ILE A 58 -9.23 -18.46 8.43
N LYS A 59 -8.88 -17.54 7.53
CA LYS A 59 -9.82 -16.58 6.94
C LYS A 59 -9.81 -16.68 5.43
N VAL A 60 -10.98 -16.63 4.82
CA VAL A 60 -11.15 -16.54 3.35
C VAL A 60 -11.57 -15.12 3.01
N ASN A 61 -10.82 -14.45 2.16
CA ASN A 61 -11.09 -13.07 1.78
C ASN A 61 -11.06 -12.90 0.24
N PRO A 62 -11.89 -12.00 -0.32
CA PRO A 62 -11.66 -11.52 -1.67
C PRO A 62 -10.36 -10.72 -1.72
N ALA A 63 -9.71 -10.66 -2.88
CA ALA A 63 -8.60 -9.75 -3.09
C ALA A 63 -9.11 -8.31 -3.15
N PHE A 64 -8.32 -7.38 -2.66
CA PHE A 64 -8.54 -5.95 -2.79
C PHE A 64 -7.24 -5.23 -3.13
N THR A 65 -7.34 -3.97 -3.52
CA THR A 65 -6.18 -3.11 -3.77
C THR A 65 -6.05 -2.13 -2.63
N ASN A 66 -4.89 -2.08 -1.98
CA ASN A 66 -4.62 -1.08 -0.96
C ASN A 66 -4.22 0.27 -1.58
N ASP A 67 -4.16 1.34 -0.78
CA ASP A 67 -3.84 2.70 -1.24
C ASP A 67 -2.39 2.87 -1.76
N ASN A 68 -1.55 1.85 -1.59
CA ASN A 68 -0.23 1.78 -2.20
C ASN A 68 -0.23 1.11 -3.58
N GLY A 69 -1.39 0.68 -4.08
CA GLY A 69 -1.52 -0.04 -5.34
C GLY A 69 -0.96 -1.46 -5.28
N VAL A 70 -1.11 -2.12 -4.14
CA VAL A 70 -0.72 -3.52 -3.93
C VAL A 70 -1.96 -4.37 -3.75
N VAL A 71 -1.98 -5.55 -4.38
CA VAL A 71 -3.06 -6.52 -4.21
C VAL A 71 -2.85 -7.28 -2.91
N GLU A 72 -3.85 -7.26 -2.06
CA GLU A 72 -3.86 -7.92 -0.76
C GLU A 72 -5.01 -8.91 -0.62
N TYR A 73 -4.82 -9.90 0.27
CA TYR A 73 -5.79 -10.94 0.61
C TYR A 73 -6.23 -10.85 2.07
N GLY A 74 -5.98 -9.72 2.70
CA GLY A 74 -6.33 -9.43 4.07
C GLY A 74 -7.81 -9.15 4.28
N GLU A 75 -8.13 -8.81 5.52
CA GLU A 75 -9.45 -8.28 5.84
C GLU A 75 -9.51 -6.82 5.38
N GLN A 76 -10.36 -6.54 4.40
CA GLN A 76 -10.54 -5.20 3.89
C GLN A 76 -11.31 -4.36 4.91
N VAL A 77 -10.74 -3.21 5.27
CA VAL A 77 -11.45 -2.20 6.06
C VAL A 77 -12.35 -1.40 5.11
N GLY A 78 -13.65 -1.36 5.39
CA GLY A 78 -14.63 -0.65 4.58
C GLY A 78 -15.50 -1.57 3.71
N ARG A 79 -16.15 -0.98 2.70
CA ARG A 79 -17.08 -1.70 1.84
C ARG A 79 -16.35 -2.40 0.70
N THR A 80 -16.72 -3.63 0.43
CA THR A 80 -16.33 -4.34 -0.80
C THR A 80 -16.81 -3.54 -2.02
N ASP A 81 -16.02 -3.52 -3.08
CA ASP A 81 -16.36 -2.80 -4.31
C ASP A 81 -17.67 -3.33 -4.91
N ALA A 82 -18.55 -2.43 -5.32
CA ALA A 82 -19.88 -2.78 -5.85
C ALA A 82 -19.81 -3.56 -7.19
N SER A 83 -18.69 -3.50 -7.92
CA SER A 83 -18.47 -4.28 -9.14
C SER A 83 -18.11 -5.75 -8.86
N LEU A 84 -17.72 -6.10 -7.61
CA LEU A 84 -17.40 -7.48 -7.23
C LEU A 84 -18.68 -8.31 -7.10
N LYS A 85 -19.11 -8.93 -8.20
CA LYS A 85 -20.34 -9.76 -8.24
C LYS A 85 -20.12 -11.17 -7.70
N VAL A 86 -18.95 -11.75 -8.00
CA VAL A 86 -18.57 -13.10 -7.57
C VAL A 86 -17.46 -12.99 -6.54
N ASN A 87 -17.76 -13.32 -5.29
CA ASN A 87 -16.86 -13.12 -4.16
C ASN A 87 -16.34 -14.47 -3.65
N LEU A 88 -15.01 -14.66 -3.59
CA LEU A 88 -14.39 -15.90 -3.12
C LEU A 88 -14.90 -16.31 -1.73
N LYS A 89 -15.16 -15.38 -0.84
CA LYS A 89 -15.64 -15.65 0.52
C LYS A 89 -17.00 -16.40 0.54
N THR A 90 -17.81 -16.23 -0.49
CA THR A 90 -19.08 -16.96 -0.63
C THR A 90 -18.92 -18.31 -1.30
N LEU A 91 -17.86 -18.50 -2.08
CA LEU A 91 -17.61 -19.71 -2.86
C LEU A 91 -16.78 -20.74 -2.10
N LEU A 92 -15.84 -20.30 -1.28
CA LEU A 92 -14.88 -21.14 -0.58
C LEU A 92 -15.16 -21.13 0.92
N LYS A 93 -15.48 -22.32 1.48
CA LYS A 93 -15.70 -22.51 2.92
C LYS A 93 -14.49 -23.20 3.53
N ALA A 94 -13.98 -22.66 4.62
CA ALA A 94 -12.90 -23.19 5.42
C ALA A 94 -13.33 -23.29 6.89
N PRO A 95 -12.75 -24.20 7.69
CA PRO A 95 -12.87 -24.12 9.14
C PRO A 95 -12.28 -22.79 9.63
N THR A 96 -12.87 -22.21 10.67
CA THR A 96 -12.39 -20.93 11.21
C THR A 96 -11.08 -21.05 11.95
N GLU A 97 -10.83 -22.24 12.54
CA GLU A 97 -9.58 -22.58 13.22
C GLU A 97 -9.31 -24.08 13.16
N VAL A 98 -8.04 -24.44 13.27
CA VAL A 98 -7.57 -25.83 13.37
C VAL A 98 -6.39 -25.90 14.32
N THR A 99 -6.35 -26.92 15.19
CA THR A 99 -5.23 -27.13 16.11
C THR A 99 -4.33 -28.25 15.58
N ILE A 100 -3.08 -27.91 15.29
CA ILE A 100 -2.07 -28.83 14.77
C ILE A 100 -1.22 -29.29 15.95
N PRO A 101 -1.13 -30.61 16.22
CA PRO A 101 -0.29 -31.14 17.30
C PRO A 101 1.19 -30.76 17.13
N ALA A 102 1.94 -30.89 18.24
CA ALA A 102 3.38 -30.61 18.22
C ALA A 102 4.11 -31.43 17.14
N LEU A 103 5.05 -30.81 16.43
CA LEU A 103 5.94 -31.45 15.44
C LEU A 103 5.21 -32.31 14.40
N SER A 104 3.96 -31.98 14.07
CA SER A 104 3.11 -32.73 13.15
C SER A 104 2.61 -31.87 11.98
N GLN A 105 1.98 -32.52 11.02
CA GLN A 105 1.25 -31.88 9.94
C GLN A 105 -0.19 -32.39 9.85
N GLN A 106 -1.06 -31.54 9.32
CA GLN A 106 -2.45 -31.88 9.10
C GLN A 106 -2.93 -31.29 7.76
N THR A 107 -3.65 -32.11 6.99
CA THR A 107 -4.36 -31.65 5.79
C THR A 107 -5.72 -31.08 6.20
N VAL A 108 -5.98 -29.85 5.79
CA VAL A 108 -7.21 -29.12 6.05
C VAL A 108 -8.03 -29.03 4.76
N PRO A 109 -9.21 -29.68 4.70
CA PRO A 109 -10.07 -29.64 3.53
C PRO A 109 -10.87 -28.31 3.49
N LEU A 110 -10.91 -27.70 2.30
CA LEU A 110 -11.66 -26.48 2.01
C LEU A 110 -12.71 -26.82 0.95
N GLN A 111 -13.96 -26.42 1.18
CA GLN A 111 -15.06 -26.74 0.28
C GLN A 111 -15.27 -25.58 -0.72
N LEU A 112 -14.93 -25.80 -1.98
CA LEU A 112 -15.21 -24.87 -3.08
C LEU A 112 -16.52 -25.27 -3.75
N LYS A 113 -17.44 -24.29 -3.89
CA LYS A 113 -18.71 -24.46 -4.62
C LYS A 113 -18.96 -23.26 -5.52
N LEU A 114 -19.00 -23.50 -6.83
CA LEU A 114 -19.21 -22.48 -7.85
C LEU A 114 -20.71 -22.20 -8.04
N PRO A 115 -21.06 -20.97 -8.47
CA PRO A 115 -22.45 -20.62 -8.79
C PRO A 115 -22.94 -21.35 -10.05
N ALA A 116 -24.23 -21.43 -10.23
CA ALA A 116 -24.83 -21.96 -11.45
C ALA A 116 -24.63 -21.04 -12.66
N GLN A 117 -24.62 -19.74 -12.42
CA GLN A 117 -24.37 -18.74 -13.45
C GLN A 117 -22.87 -18.63 -13.70
N ALA A 118 -22.48 -18.81 -14.97
CA ALA A 118 -21.10 -18.61 -15.40
C ALA A 118 -20.65 -17.16 -15.18
N PHE A 119 -19.37 -16.98 -14.86
CA PHE A 119 -18.72 -15.68 -14.76
C PHE A 119 -17.60 -15.53 -15.80
N ALA A 120 -17.40 -14.30 -16.26
CA ALA A 120 -16.27 -13.97 -17.12
C ALA A 120 -15.07 -13.47 -16.29
N GLY A 121 -13.87 -13.62 -16.85
CA GLY A 121 -12.63 -13.11 -16.26
C GLY A 121 -12.16 -13.92 -15.07
N THR A 122 -11.68 -13.23 -14.04
CA THR A 122 -10.95 -13.81 -12.91
C THR A 122 -11.63 -13.46 -11.59
N VAL A 123 -11.97 -14.48 -10.80
CA VAL A 123 -12.24 -14.32 -9.37
C VAL A 123 -10.94 -14.49 -8.60
N LEU A 124 -10.53 -13.46 -7.88
CA LEU A 124 -9.28 -13.42 -7.13
C LEU A 124 -9.57 -13.24 -5.64
N GLY A 125 -8.90 -14.02 -4.83
CA GLY A 125 -8.93 -13.90 -3.38
C GLY A 125 -7.81 -14.68 -2.75
N GLY A 126 -7.90 -14.91 -1.45
CA GLY A 126 -6.90 -15.70 -0.74
C GLY A 126 -7.38 -16.18 0.62
N LEU A 127 -6.57 -17.07 1.14
CA LEU A 127 -6.66 -17.64 2.47
C LEU A 127 -5.59 -17.01 3.34
N GLN A 128 -5.96 -16.54 4.52
CA GLN A 128 -5.01 -16.12 5.54
C GLN A 128 -4.97 -17.16 6.66
N PHE A 129 -3.74 -17.48 7.07
CA PHE A 129 -3.46 -18.37 8.17
C PHE A 129 -2.65 -17.62 9.23
N MET A 130 -3.15 -17.58 10.46
CA MET A 130 -2.53 -16.87 11.57
C MET A 130 -2.50 -17.75 12.81
N ALA A 131 -1.40 -17.76 13.53
CA ALA A 131 -1.41 -18.38 14.86
C ALA A 131 -2.39 -17.64 15.78
N LYS A 132 -3.26 -18.38 16.49
CA LYS A 132 -4.15 -17.81 17.50
C LYS A 132 -3.29 -17.16 18.59
N PRO A 133 -3.56 -15.90 18.96
CA PRO A 133 -2.79 -15.24 20.01
C PRO A 133 -2.91 -15.99 21.34
N ASP A 134 -1.79 -16.11 22.06
CA ASP A 134 -1.82 -16.56 23.44
C ASP A 134 -2.40 -15.46 24.34
N GLU A 135 -3.50 -15.72 24.98
CA GLU A 135 -4.16 -14.77 25.90
C GLU A 135 -3.22 -14.32 27.04
N LYS A 136 -2.27 -15.15 27.42
CA LYS A 136 -1.28 -14.87 28.49
C LYS A 136 -0.17 -13.90 28.02
N ALA A 137 0.07 -13.76 26.72
CA ALA A 137 1.13 -12.90 26.19
C ALA A 137 0.72 -11.42 26.07
N THR A 138 -0.56 -11.09 26.19
CA THR A 138 -1.09 -9.73 26.03
C THR A 138 -0.89 -8.84 27.25
N THR A 139 -0.46 -9.37 28.39
CA THR A 139 -0.30 -8.63 29.66
C THR A 139 1.05 -7.93 29.82
N SER A 140 2.01 -8.13 28.91
CA SER A 140 3.38 -7.62 29.13
C SER A 140 3.77 -6.37 28.33
N GLY A 141 2.86 -5.71 27.63
CA GLY A 141 3.17 -4.49 26.86
C GLY A 141 4.17 -4.69 25.70
N ALA A 142 4.57 -5.92 25.41
CA ALA A 142 5.49 -6.24 24.34
C ALA A 142 4.78 -6.23 22.97
N VAL A 143 5.41 -5.60 21.97
CA VAL A 143 4.95 -5.67 20.58
C VAL A 143 5.11 -7.12 20.09
N ALA A 144 3.99 -7.85 19.96
CA ALA A 144 3.98 -9.18 19.39
C ALA A 144 3.87 -9.09 17.86
N ASN A 145 4.93 -9.45 17.14
CA ASN A 145 4.87 -9.63 15.70
C ASN A 145 3.96 -10.81 15.34
N ARG A 146 2.92 -10.56 14.54
CA ARG A 146 2.02 -11.60 14.04
C ARG A 146 2.42 -11.95 12.61
N TYR A 147 2.85 -13.18 12.41
CA TYR A 147 3.09 -13.72 11.08
C TYR A 147 1.77 -14.20 10.48
N VAL A 148 1.51 -13.78 9.25
CA VAL A 148 0.34 -14.19 8.48
C VAL A 148 0.83 -14.84 7.20
N TYR A 149 0.45 -16.09 6.99
CA TYR A 149 0.61 -16.74 5.70
C TYR A 149 -0.58 -16.40 4.82
N ALA A 150 -0.32 -15.95 3.59
CA ALA A 150 -1.34 -15.72 2.59
C ALA A 150 -1.18 -16.70 1.44
N LEU A 151 -2.24 -17.41 1.08
CA LEU A 151 -2.30 -18.33 -0.03
C LEU A 151 -3.33 -17.82 -1.04
N GLY A 152 -2.89 -17.43 -2.24
CA GLY A 152 -3.76 -16.93 -3.29
C GLY A 152 -4.69 -18.02 -3.86
N VAL A 153 -5.87 -17.60 -4.26
CA VAL A 153 -6.86 -18.41 -4.97
C VAL A 153 -7.35 -17.64 -6.19
N VAL A 154 -7.09 -18.18 -7.37
CA VAL A 154 -7.48 -17.65 -8.67
C VAL A 154 -8.45 -18.65 -9.31
N LEU A 155 -9.63 -18.18 -9.70
CA LEU A 155 -10.62 -19.00 -10.38
C LEU A 155 -10.96 -18.38 -11.73
N THR A 156 -10.93 -19.21 -12.80
CA THR A 156 -11.32 -18.80 -14.16
C THR A 156 -12.13 -19.91 -14.82
N GLU A 157 -13.23 -19.54 -15.50
CA GLU A 157 -14.09 -20.51 -16.21
C GLU A 157 -13.76 -20.64 -17.70
N SER A 158 -13.14 -19.62 -18.29
CA SER A 158 -12.79 -19.61 -19.70
C SER A 158 -11.45 -18.92 -19.96
N ASP A 159 -10.89 -19.12 -21.17
CA ASP A 159 -9.69 -18.39 -21.61
C ASP A 159 -10.03 -17.05 -22.28
N GLN A 160 -11.30 -16.67 -22.27
CA GLN A 160 -11.71 -15.38 -22.80
C GLN A 160 -11.08 -14.26 -21.96
N VAL A 161 -10.25 -13.46 -22.61
CA VAL A 161 -9.59 -12.33 -21.97
C VAL A 161 -10.61 -11.21 -21.75
N VAL A 162 -10.85 -10.88 -20.50
CA VAL A 162 -11.59 -9.67 -20.13
C VAL A 162 -10.61 -8.54 -19.99
N PRO A 163 -10.73 -7.48 -20.80
CA PRO A 163 -9.84 -6.34 -20.69
C PRO A 163 -10.13 -5.53 -19.42
N PRO A 164 -9.13 -5.13 -18.63
CA PRO A 164 -9.35 -4.26 -17.47
C PRO A 164 -9.86 -2.89 -17.91
N ASN A 165 -10.64 -2.24 -17.05
CA ASN A 165 -11.13 -0.89 -17.32
C ASN A 165 -11.21 -0.07 -16.03
N LEU A 166 -10.78 1.21 -16.13
CA LEU A 166 -10.63 2.10 -15.00
C LEU A 166 -11.57 3.30 -15.08
N ARG A 167 -12.03 3.76 -13.93
CA ARG A 167 -12.73 5.05 -13.77
C ARG A 167 -12.38 5.70 -12.43
N VAL A 168 -12.57 7.01 -12.33
CA VAL A 168 -12.49 7.75 -11.07
C VAL A 168 -13.90 7.90 -10.51
N GLN A 169 -14.13 7.42 -9.30
CA GLN A 169 -15.43 7.50 -8.61
C GLN A 169 -15.58 8.83 -7.88
N GLU A 170 -14.69 9.14 -6.94
CA GLU A 170 -14.74 10.32 -6.10
C GLU A 170 -13.38 11.01 -6.07
N VAL A 171 -13.39 12.33 -5.94
CA VAL A 171 -12.20 13.14 -5.63
C VAL A 171 -12.52 14.06 -4.49
N LYS A 172 -11.69 14.06 -3.44
CA LYS A 172 -11.88 14.88 -2.25
C LYS A 172 -10.57 15.21 -1.56
N ALA A 173 -10.60 16.21 -0.70
CA ALA A 173 -9.49 16.50 0.22
C ALA A 173 -9.49 15.50 1.40
N VAL A 174 -8.30 15.14 1.88
CA VAL A 174 -8.13 14.23 3.02
C VAL A 174 -6.88 14.59 3.81
N SER A 175 -6.82 14.14 5.07
CA SER A 175 -5.56 14.05 5.82
C SER A 175 -4.95 12.67 5.62
N ASP A 176 -3.69 12.62 5.23
CA ASP A 176 -2.90 11.40 5.08
C ASP A 176 -1.74 11.43 6.08
N HIS A 177 -1.87 10.72 7.19
CA HIS A 177 -0.87 10.71 8.28
C HIS A 177 -0.46 12.11 8.78
N GLY A 178 -1.41 13.03 8.82
CA GLY A 178 -1.17 14.41 9.23
C GLY A 178 -0.70 15.34 8.11
N HIS A 179 -0.65 14.89 6.87
CA HIS A 179 -0.37 15.71 5.68
C HIS A 179 -1.63 15.88 4.84
N ASN A 180 -1.87 17.06 4.31
CA ASN A 180 -3.00 17.32 3.43
C ASN A 180 -2.74 16.72 2.04
N ALA A 181 -3.73 16.04 1.50
CA ALA A 181 -3.68 15.44 0.17
C ALA A 181 -5.03 15.53 -0.55
N ILE A 182 -5.01 15.48 -1.87
CA ILE A 182 -6.21 15.25 -2.67
C ILE A 182 -6.26 13.77 -3.05
N GLN A 183 -7.30 13.09 -2.61
CA GLN A 183 -7.55 11.69 -2.86
C GLN A 183 -8.48 11.51 -4.06
N ALA A 184 -8.07 10.72 -5.05
CA ALA A 184 -8.90 10.27 -6.17
C ALA A 184 -9.13 8.75 -6.02
N ASN A 185 -10.38 8.32 -5.84
CA ASN A 185 -10.72 6.91 -5.79
C ASN A 185 -10.76 6.35 -7.21
N ILE A 186 -9.79 5.50 -7.56
CA ILE A 186 -9.65 4.84 -8.87
C ILE A 186 -10.20 3.42 -8.74
N GLN A 187 -11.16 3.07 -9.58
CA GLN A 187 -11.80 1.77 -9.60
C GLN A 187 -11.44 1.00 -10.87
N ASN A 188 -11.02 -0.25 -10.72
CA ASN A 188 -11.03 -1.27 -11.76
C ASN A 188 -12.36 -2.04 -11.62
N PHE A 189 -13.32 -1.76 -12.49
CA PHE A 189 -14.66 -2.35 -12.39
C PHE A 189 -14.81 -3.64 -13.19
N GLU A 190 -13.74 -4.11 -13.86
CA GLU A 190 -13.73 -5.36 -14.62
C GLU A 190 -13.11 -6.52 -13.82
N PRO A 191 -13.53 -7.76 -14.07
CA PRO A 191 -12.98 -8.96 -13.44
C PRO A 191 -11.62 -9.35 -14.05
N ALA A 192 -10.71 -8.41 -14.13
CA ALA A 192 -9.38 -8.56 -14.70
C ALA A 192 -8.32 -7.90 -13.82
N MET A 193 -7.23 -8.60 -13.58
CA MET A 193 -6.10 -8.06 -12.82
C MET A 193 -5.31 -7.06 -13.67
N LEU A 194 -4.95 -5.93 -13.09
CA LEU A 194 -3.98 -4.98 -13.66
C LEU A 194 -2.61 -5.21 -13.04
N LYS A 195 -1.59 -5.23 -13.89
CA LYS A 195 -0.17 -5.27 -13.52
C LYS A 195 0.55 -4.09 -14.17
N ASP A 196 1.67 -3.70 -13.58
CA ASP A 196 2.56 -2.64 -14.10
C ASP A 196 1.80 -1.33 -14.40
N LEU A 197 0.84 -0.99 -13.52
CA LEU A 197 0.03 0.21 -13.65
C LEU A 197 0.85 1.43 -13.21
N THR A 198 0.90 2.42 -14.08
CA THR A 198 1.40 3.76 -13.77
C THR A 198 0.21 4.71 -13.68
N VAL A 199 0.15 5.50 -12.62
CA VAL A 199 -0.86 6.56 -12.45
C VAL A 199 -0.17 7.89 -12.21
N GLU A 200 -0.56 8.91 -12.98
CA GLU A 200 -0.19 10.29 -12.78
C GLU A 200 -1.45 11.11 -12.52
N GLY A 201 -1.47 11.88 -11.45
CA GLY A 201 -2.56 12.79 -11.09
C GLY A 201 -2.07 14.21 -10.92
N LYS A 202 -2.82 15.16 -11.45
CA LYS A 202 -2.56 16.61 -11.38
C LYS A 202 -3.77 17.33 -10.82
N ILE A 203 -3.52 18.36 -10.02
CA ILE A 203 -4.54 19.25 -9.49
C ILE A 203 -4.37 20.63 -10.10
N PHE A 204 -5.49 21.20 -10.53
CA PHE A 204 -5.61 22.55 -11.07
C PHE A 204 -6.70 23.31 -10.31
N GLU A 205 -6.67 24.65 -10.33
CA GLU A 205 -7.89 25.41 -10.12
C GLU A 205 -8.92 25.03 -11.21
N ALA A 206 -10.23 25.13 -10.90
CA ALA A 206 -11.27 24.60 -11.78
C ALA A 206 -11.14 25.08 -13.24
N ASP A 207 -10.89 26.38 -13.43
CA ASP A 207 -10.80 27.04 -14.74
C ASP A 207 -9.34 27.40 -15.11
N GLY A 208 -8.37 27.05 -14.25
CA GLY A 208 -6.95 27.32 -14.44
C GLY A 208 -6.27 26.29 -15.35
N SER A 209 -5.18 26.70 -15.99
CA SER A 209 -4.31 25.82 -16.79
C SER A 209 -2.99 25.46 -16.09
N LYS A 210 -2.64 26.17 -14.99
CA LYS A 210 -1.43 25.92 -14.24
C LYS A 210 -1.62 24.72 -13.31
N THR A 211 -0.72 23.74 -13.40
CA THR A 211 -0.66 22.64 -12.45
C THR A 211 -0.24 23.17 -11.07
N LEU A 212 -1.09 22.93 -10.05
CA LEU A 212 -0.80 23.28 -8.67
C LEU A 212 0.03 22.18 -8.01
N TYR A 213 -0.46 20.93 -8.09
CA TYR A 213 0.17 19.76 -7.48
C TYR A 213 0.17 18.58 -8.45
N GLN A 214 1.15 17.71 -8.31
CA GLN A 214 1.28 16.52 -9.16
C GLN A 214 1.92 15.38 -8.37
N THR A 215 1.37 14.18 -8.54
CA THR A 215 1.96 12.94 -8.03
C THR A 215 1.94 11.89 -9.13
N ARG A 216 3.01 11.10 -9.22
CA ARG A 216 3.12 9.96 -10.13
C ARG A 216 3.60 8.74 -9.36
N LYS A 217 2.89 7.61 -9.54
CA LYS A 217 3.25 6.31 -8.97
C LYS A 217 3.39 5.27 -10.08
N HIS A 218 4.34 4.37 -9.93
CA HIS A 218 4.67 3.30 -10.89
C HIS A 218 4.52 1.93 -10.24
N GLU A 219 4.55 0.88 -11.04
CA GLU A 219 4.56 -0.53 -10.63
C GLU A 219 3.36 -0.93 -9.76
N LEU A 220 2.27 -0.17 -9.87
CA LEU A 220 1.05 -0.46 -9.15
C LEU A 220 0.37 -1.71 -9.73
N LYS A 221 -0.43 -2.37 -8.91
CA LYS A 221 -1.28 -3.50 -9.30
C LYS A 221 -2.69 -3.26 -8.79
N MET A 222 -3.68 -3.72 -9.54
CA MET A 222 -5.06 -3.69 -9.05
C MET A 222 -5.68 -5.08 -9.17
N ALA A 223 -6.35 -5.49 -8.10
CA ALA A 223 -7.18 -6.68 -8.11
C ALA A 223 -8.38 -6.50 -9.05
N PRO A 224 -8.95 -7.59 -9.57
CA PRO A 224 -10.23 -7.56 -10.26
C PRO A 224 -11.32 -6.95 -9.37
N ASN A 225 -12.20 -6.14 -9.95
CA ASN A 225 -13.36 -5.56 -9.25
C ASN A 225 -12.98 -4.90 -7.90
N SER A 226 -11.99 -4.04 -7.93
CA SER A 226 -11.49 -3.34 -6.75
C SER A 226 -11.27 -1.86 -7.01
N ASN A 227 -11.10 -1.09 -5.95
CA ASN A 227 -10.72 0.31 -6.03
C ASN A 227 -9.62 0.62 -5.01
N PHE A 228 -8.90 1.70 -5.22
CA PHE A 228 -7.93 2.23 -4.28
C PHE A 228 -7.90 3.76 -4.32
N ASN A 229 -7.37 4.38 -3.28
CA ASN A 229 -7.27 5.82 -3.17
C ASN A 229 -5.89 6.30 -3.61
N PHE A 230 -5.84 6.85 -4.82
CA PHE A 230 -4.66 7.54 -5.30
C PHE A 230 -4.57 8.93 -4.69
N LYS A 231 -3.47 9.26 -4.03
CA LYS A 231 -3.28 10.52 -3.32
C LYS A 231 -2.31 11.41 -4.07
N VAL A 232 -2.70 12.67 -4.27
CA VAL A 232 -1.84 13.76 -4.76
C VAL A 232 -1.43 14.58 -3.55
N ASP A 233 -0.13 14.59 -3.26
CA ASP A 233 0.47 15.33 -2.15
C ASP A 233 0.42 16.83 -2.42
N LEU A 234 0.10 17.62 -1.41
CA LEU A 234 0.08 19.08 -1.45
C LEU A 234 1.41 19.71 -0.98
N ASN A 235 2.49 18.91 -0.83
CA ASN A 235 3.83 19.37 -0.43
C ASN A 235 3.86 20.14 0.90
N ASP A 236 3.01 19.73 1.85
CA ASP A 236 2.80 20.40 3.14
C ASP A 236 2.25 21.83 3.03
N GLU A 237 1.72 22.22 1.88
CA GLU A 237 1.05 23.51 1.73
C GLU A 237 -0.35 23.46 2.35
N PRO A 238 -0.79 24.57 2.99
CA PRO A 238 -2.15 24.66 3.48
C PRO A 238 -3.16 24.53 2.33
N LEU A 239 -4.17 23.72 2.54
CA LEU A 239 -5.28 23.56 1.61
C LEU A 239 -6.13 24.83 1.61
N LYS A 240 -6.38 25.41 0.44
CA LYS A 240 -7.26 26.57 0.29
C LYS A 240 -8.67 26.12 -0.08
N PRO A 241 -9.71 26.78 0.42
CA PRO A 241 -11.07 26.53 -0.04
C PRO A 241 -11.23 26.97 -1.50
N GLY A 242 -12.05 26.27 -2.26
CA GLY A 242 -12.28 26.61 -3.66
C GLY A 242 -12.70 25.45 -4.52
N LYS A 243 -12.91 25.72 -5.79
CA LYS A 243 -13.25 24.73 -6.80
C LYS A 243 -12.00 24.30 -7.56
N TYR A 244 -11.77 22.98 -7.58
CA TYR A 244 -10.59 22.36 -8.15
C TYR A 244 -10.94 21.36 -9.24
N ARG A 245 -9.96 21.01 -10.05
CA ARG A 245 -10.04 19.99 -11.07
C ARG A 245 -8.89 19.00 -10.93
N PHE A 246 -9.23 17.74 -10.81
CA PHE A 246 -8.32 16.61 -10.92
C PHE A 246 -8.25 16.16 -12.37
N GLU A 247 -7.06 16.02 -12.91
CA GLU A 247 -6.76 15.34 -14.16
C GLU A 247 -5.80 14.20 -13.90
N GLY A 248 -6.16 13.00 -14.36
CA GLY A 248 -5.36 11.80 -14.16
C GLY A 248 -5.10 11.07 -15.46
N VAL A 249 -3.95 10.45 -15.56
CA VAL A 249 -3.60 9.50 -16.62
C VAL A 249 -3.13 8.21 -15.99
N ALA A 250 -3.77 7.10 -16.37
CA ALA A 250 -3.36 5.77 -15.98
C ALA A 250 -2.90 4.98 -17.21
N LYS A 251 -1.82 4.18 -17.08
CA LYS A 251 -1.26 3.36 -18.17
C LYS A 251 -0.92 1.97 -17.67
N ALA A 252 -1.39 0.95 -18.37
CA ALA A 252 -1.03 -0.45 -18.12
C ALA A 252 -1.31 -1.31 -19.36
N GLY A 253 -0.47 -2.29 -19.67
CA GLY A 253 -0.71 -3.28 -20.72
C GLY A 253 -0.99 -2.67 -22.10
N GLY A 254 -0.33 -1.58 -22.47
CA GLY A 254 -0.54 -0.85 -23.73
C GLY A 254 -1.81 0.02 -23.77
N ARG A 255 -2.60 0.06 -22.71
CA ARG A 255 -3.80 0.90 -22.57
C ARG A 255 -3.50 2.19 -21.81
N THR A 256 -4.26 3.24 -22.15
CA THR A 256 -4.22 4.54 -21.49
C THR A 256 -5.65 4.96 -21.13
N TRP A 257 -5.85 5.38 -19.87
CA TRP A 257 -7.11 5.96 -19.39
C TRP A 257 -6.86 7.40 -18.99
N HIS A 258 -7.78 8.28 -19.37
CA HIS A 258 -7.76 9.69 -19.00
C HIS A 258 -8.94 9.99 -18.08
N PHE A 259 -8.65 10.65 -16.98
CA PHE A 259 -9.65 11.05 -15.99
C PHE A 259 -9.71 12.56 -15.87
N LYS A 260 -10.90 13.08 -15.70
CA LYS A 260 -11.12 14.49 -15.41
C LYS A 260 -12.31 14.61 -14.47
N LYS A 261 -12.12 15.23 -13.32
CA LYS A 261 -13.18 15.40 -12.32
C LYS A 261 -13.00 16.70 -11.56
N THR A 262 -14.08 17.49 -11.48
CA THR A 262 -14.12 18.70 -10.65
C THR A 262 -14.62 18.33 -9.24
N PHE A 263 -14.10 19.02 -8.23
CA PHE A 263 -14.51 18.88 -6.85
C PHE A 263 -14.43 20.22 -6.13
N MET A 264 -15.11 20.34 -5.00
CA MET A 264 -15.15 21.54 -4.17
C MET A 264 -14.51 21.23 -2.82
N VAL A 265 -13.70 22.14 -2.34
CA VAL A 265 -13.20 22.14 -0.96
C VAL A 265 -13.91 23.30 -0.24
N ALA A 266 -14.74 22.98 0.74
CA ALA A 266 -15.44 23.97 1.53
C ALA A 266 -14.48 24.66 2.51
N GLN A 267 -14.80 25.90 2.93
CA GLN A 267 -13.98 26.65 3.90
C GLN A 267 -13.75 25.85 5.18
N LYS A 268 -14.83 25.34 5.77
CA LYS A 268 -14.75 24.54 7.00
C LYS A 268 -13.88 23.28 6.83
N GLU A 269 -14.00 22.58 5.71
CA GLU A 269 -13.21 21.40 5.40
C GLU A 269 -11.71 21.74 5.31
N ALA A 270 -11.37 22.84 4.61
CA ALA A 270 -9.99 23.30 4.52
C ALA A 270 -9.43 23.68 5.90
N ASP A 271 -10.21 24.40 6.72
CA ASP A 271 -9.79 24.82 8.06
C ASP A 271 -9.56 23.60 8.98
N ASP A 272 -10.48 22.63 8.98
CA ASP A 272 -10.40 21.41 9.79
C ASP A 272 -9.15 20.57 9.40
N LEU A 273 -8.91 20.37 8.10
CA LEU A 273 -7.75 19.64 7.60
C LEU A 273 -6.43 20.36 7.90
N ASN A 274 -6.37 21.68 7.71
CA ASN A 274 -5.18 22.47 8.00
C ASN A 274 -4.87 22.52 9.50
N ALA A 275 -5.89 22.53 10.36
CA ALA A 275 -5.71 22.48 11.81
C ALA A 275 -5.16 21.13 12.28
N ALA A 276 -5.56 20.03 11.62
CA ALA A 276 -5.09 18.67 11.91
C ALA A 276 -3.73 18.34 11.28
N ALA A 277 -3.27 19.15 10.32
CA ALA A 277 -2.00 18.91 9.63
C ALA A 277 -0.80 19.13 10.56
N VAL A 278 0.21 18.27 10.42
CA VAL A 278 1.50 18.44 11.09
C VAL A 278 2.15 19.72 10.57
N LYS A 279 2.31 20.70 11.46
CA LYS A 279 2.98 21.96 11.09
C LYS A 279 4.44 21.65 10.77
N LYS A 280 4.86 21.93 9.55
CA LYS A 280 6.27 21.92 9.18
C LYS A 280 7.00 22.86 10.16
N ALA A 281 8.01 22.34 10.88
CA ALA A 281 8.86 23.21 11.67
C ALA A 281 9.38 24.31 10.74
N PRO A 282 9.31 25.59 11.11
CA PRO A 282 9.82 26.65 10.26
C PRO A 282 11.23 26.24 9.85
N ALA A 283 11.51 26.21 8.55
CA ALA A 283 12.86 25.96 8.06
C ALA A 283 13.74 26.92 8.87
N GLN A 284 14.69 26.36 9.63
CA GLN A 284 15.67 27.20 10.30
C GLN A 284 16.29 28.01 9.17
N ALA A 285 15.85 29.26 9.06
CA ALA A 285 16.54 30.20 8.21
C ALA A 285 18.00 30.07 8.66
N ASN A 286 18.89 29.70 7.76
CA ASN A 286 20.32 29.69 8.04
C ASN A 286 20.63 31.12 8.47
N ALA A 287 20.45 31.40 9.75
CA ALA A 287 20.84 32.65 10.32
C ALA A 287 22.33 32.69 10.05
N ILE A 288 22.71 33.57 9.12
CA ILE A 288 24.13 33.83 8.82
C ILE A 288 24.75 34.04 10.19
N ASP A 289 25.64 33.12 10.58
CA ASP A 289 26.24 33.16 11.92
C ASP A 289 27.03 34.45 11.96
N TRP A 290 26.43 35.51 12.57
CA TRP A 290 27.03 36.84 12.69
C TRP A 290 28.45 36.77 13.32
N ARG A 291 28.74 35.66 14.03
CA ARG A 291 30.05 35.36 14.58
C ARG A 291 31.10 35.10 13.49
N LEU A 292 30.68 34.39 12.39
CA LEU A 292 31.53 34.21 11.22
C LEU A 292 31.81 35.52 10.48
N MET A 293 30.81 36.43 10.43
CA MET A 293 30.97 37.74 9.84
C MET A 293 31.93 38.62 10.68
N ILE A 294 31.85 38.56 12.01
CA ILE A 294 32.80 39.24 12.90
C ILE A 294 34.20 38.67 12.76
N LEU A 295 34.35 37.33 12.71
CA LEU A 295 35.63 36.69 12.52
C LEU A 295 36.29 37.07 11.19
N ALA A 296 35.53 37.10 10.11
CA ALA A 296 35.98 37.57 8.80
C ALA A 296 36.44 39.03 8.85
N GLY A 297 35.65 39.92 9.52
CA GLY A 297 36.01 41.33 9.74
C GLY A 297 37.32 41.51 10.53
N LEU A 298 37.54 40.73 11.60
CA LEU A 298 38.78 40.74 12.38
C LEU A 298 40.00 40.29 11.58
N VAL A 299 39.84 39.26 10.73
CA VAL A 299 40.95 38.80 9.85
C VAL A 299 41.33 39.88 8.84
N VAL A 300 40.33 40.59 8.26
CA VAL A 300 40.60 41.71 7.36
C VAL A 300 41.32 42.86 8.07
N LEU A 301 40.89 43.23 9.27
CA LEU A 301 41.56 44.27 10.08
C LEU A 301 42.99 43.87 10.44
N LEU A 302 43.25 42.62 10.82
CA LEU A 302 44.60 42.11 11.11
C LEU A 302 45.52 42.17 9.87
N THR A 303 45.00 41.80 8.71
CA THR A 303 45.78 41.87 7.45
C THR A 303 46.15 43.31 7.07
N ILE A 304 45.19 44.24 7.24
CA ILE A 304 45.47 45.69 7.01
C ILE A 304 46.54 46.19 7.95
N ASN A 305 46.46 45.85 9.25
CA ASN A 305 47.46 46.27 10.24
C ASN A 305 48.85 45.67 9.94
N VAL A 306 48.96 44.42 9.54
CA VAL A 306 50.21 43.80 9.13
C VAL A 306 50.84 44.49 7.90
N ILE A 307 49.98 44.83 6.92
CA ILE A 307 50.45 45.56 5.74
C ILE A 307 50.92 46.98 6.10
N ALA A 308 50.18 47.70 6.92
CA ALA A 308 50.53 49.02 7.40
C ALA A 308 51.85 48.99 8.20
N PHE A 309 52.01 48.03 9.11
CA PHE A 309 53.25 47.83 9.88
C PHE A 309 54.43 47.51 8.98
N LYS A 310 54.29 46.64 7.99
CA LYS A 310 55.36 46.34 7.03
C LYS A 310 55.71 47.57 6.19
N ARG A 311 54.77 48.42 5.80
CA ARG A 311 55.08 49.69 5.10
C ARG A 311 55.80 50.68 6.01
N TYR A 312 55.37 50.84 7.25
CA TYR A 312 56.01 51.68 8.25
C TYR A 312 57.51 51.26 8.56
N ALA A 313 57.70 49.95 8.77
CA ALA A 313 59.00 49.36 9.01
C ALA A 313 59.96 49.49 7.80
N ARG A 314 59.43 49.49 6.57
CA ARG A 314 60.23 49.74 5.37
C ARG A 314 60.71 51.24 5.25
N HIS A 315 59.85 52.15 5.69
CA HIS A 315 60.12 53.60 5.62
C HIS A 315 61.19 54.02 6.61
N HIS A 316 61.29 53.32 7.75
CA HIS A 316 62.30 53.63 8.80
C HIS A 316 63.61 52.82 8.74
N ARG A 317 63.77 51.92 7.76
CA ARG A 317 65.05 51.21 7.52
C ARG A 317 65.84 51.81 6.36
N GLY A 318 65.41 52.92 5.79
CA GLY A 318 66.10 53.60 4.67
C GLY A 318 66.58 55.00 5.01
N ALA A 319 66.76 55.32 6.31
CA ALA A 319 67.38 56.55 6.77
C ALA A 319 68.68 56.23 7.51
#